data_e36f2d6615cc671fceef1c0099d009c3
#
_entry.id   e36f2d6615cc671fceef1c0099d009c3
#
_cell.length_a   1.000
_cell.length_b   1.000
_cell.length_c   1.000
_cell.angle_alpha   90.00
_cell.angle_beta   90.00
_cell.angle_gamma   90.00
#
_symmetry.space_group_name_H-M   'P 1'
#
loop_
_entity.id
_entity.type
_entity.pdbx_description
1 polymer ?
#
loop_
_entity_poly.entity_id
_entity_poly.type
_entity_poly.pdbx_seq_one_letter_code
_entity_poly.pdbx_strand_id
1 'polypeptide(L)'
;VRIVKGANLSMENVQSEVHDWPLATYTNKLDVDANYYRLLDFILREEYADSVRIGVATHNLYTAAMAYELGKKRGVLHMMDSEMLQGMSPAQQAAVRKVFDGRQILYTPVVHADDFDVAVSYLVRRLEETAAPQNFLPALFAPKTADHDPIKEQEKVFRWAVDNRWDVHNGPNRTQNRNDEQGRQVAADSAA
;
A
#
# COMPACT_ATOMS: atom_id res chain seq x y z
N VAL A 1 2.04 -12.28 -6.40
CA VAL A 1 1.59 -10.87 -6.53
C VAL A 1 1.61 -10.23 -5.16
N ARG A 2 2.08 -8.98 -5.04
CA ARG A 2 2.00 -8.17 -3.82
C ARG A 2 0.96 -7.09 -4.00
N ILE A 3 0.06 -6.95 -3.04
CA ILE A 3 -0.91 -5.85 -2.98
C ILE A 3 -0.40 -4.84 -1.96
N VAL A 4 -0.21 -3.59 -2.40
CA VAL A 4 0.29 -2.48 -1.59
C VAL A 4 -0.57 -1.23 -1.82
N LYS A 5 -0.60 -0.32 -0.84
CA LYS A 5 -1.23 0.99 -0.99
C LYS A 5 -0.29 1.98 -1.71
N GLY A 6 1.00 1.68 -1.73
CA GLY A 6 2.05 2.51 -2.31
C GLY A 6 2.57 3.59 -1.35
N ALA A 7 3.82 3.99 -1.58
CA ALA A 7 4.49 4.99 -0.75
C ALA A 7 5.24 6.05 -1.59
N ASN A 8 4.95 6.14 -2.88
CA ASN A 8 5.62 7.06 -3.79
C ASN A 8 4.72 8.25 -4.20
N LEU A 9 3.64 8.52 -3.45
CA LEU A 9 2.68 9.57 -3.80
C LEU A 9 3.37 10.94 -3.95
N SER A 10 4.25 11.31 -3.02
CA SER A 10 4.98 12.59 -3.08
C SER A 10 5.83 12.70 -4.34
N MET A 11 6.54 11.63 -4.72
CA MET A 11 7.35 11.61 -5.94
C MET A 11 6.50 11.64 -7.20
N GLU A 12 5.38 10.93 -7.24
CA GLU A 12 4.44 10.97 -8.37
C GLU A 12 3.80 12.35 -8.53
N ASN A 13 3.50 13.05 -7.42
CA ASN A 13 3.03 14.44 -7.46
C ASN A 13 4.07 15.36 -8.08
N VAL A 14 5.30 15.36 -7.57
CA VAL A 14 6.39 16.19 -8.09
C VAL A 14 6.64 15.89 -9.58
N GLN A 15 6.68 14.64 -9.96
CA GLN A 15 6.90 14.25 -11.35
C GLN A 15 5.75 14.70 -12.26
N SER A 16 4.51 14.60 -11.79
CA SER A 16 3.34 15.08 -12.52
C SER A 16 3.36 16.60 -12.69
N GLU A 17 3.70 17.35 -11.63
CA GLU A 17 3.80 18.81 -11.68
C GLU A 17 4.92 19.30 -12.59
N VAL A 18 6.12 18.72 -12.48
CA VAL A 18 7.29 19.12 -13.30
C VAL A 18 7.06 18.90 -14.80
N HIS A 19 6.29 17.87 -15.17
CA HIS A 19 6.07 17.49 -16.56
C HIS A 19 4.67 17.87 -17.08
N ASP A 20 3.85 18.54 -16.26
CA ASP A 20 2.44 18.84 -16.59
C ASP A 20 1.65 17.56 -16.99
N TRP A 21 1.89 16.49 -16.28
CA TRP A 21 1.21 15.20 -16.52
C TRP A 21 0.02 15.00 -15.57
N PRO A 22 -1.03 14.31 -16.02
CA PRO A 22 -2.07 13.85 -15.11
C PRO A 22 -1.48 12.97 -13.99
N LEU A 23 -1.95 13.15 -12.77
CA LEU A 23 -1.53 12.31 -11.65
C LEU A 23 -1.95 10.85 -11.86
N ALA A 24 -1.01 9.92 -11.76
CA ALA A 24 -1.28 8.49 -11.98
C ALA A 24 -1.99 7.83 -10.78
N THR A 25 -1.81 8.38 -9.58
CA THR A 25 -2.36 7.83 -8.33
C THR A 25 -3.70 8.46 -7.97
N TYR A 26 -4.41 7.90 -7.00
CA TYR A 26 -5.54 8.56 -6.36
C TYR A 26 -5.07 9.82 -5.61
N THR A 27 -5.93 10.82 -5.55
CA THR A 27 -5.63 12.12 -4.92
C THR A 27 -5.82 12.11 -3.39
N ASN A 28 -6.50 11.10 -2.87
CA ASN A 28 -6.78 10.99 -1.44
C ASN A 28 -6.60 9.56 -0.92
N LYS A 29 -6.34 9.46 0.39
CA LYS A 29 -6.08 8.18 1.05
C LYS A 29 -7.31 7.27 1.12
N LEU A 30 -8.51 7.81 1.23
CA LEU A 30 -9.73 7.01 1.33
C LEU A 30 -9.95 6.18 0.07
N ASP A 31 -9.75 6.76 -1.11
CA ASP A 31 -9.88 6.06 -2.38
C ASP A 31 -8.77 5.01 -2.55
N VAL A 32 -7.54 5.30 -2.10
CA VAL A 32 -6.45 4.31 -2.07
C VAL A 32 -6.82 3.12 -1.19
N ASP A 33 -7.36 3.38 0.00
CA ASP A 33 -7.77 2.33 0.93
C ASP A 33 -8.95 1.52 0.34
N ALA A 34 -9.94 2.18 -0.23
CA ALA A 34 -11.07 1.51 -0.86
C ALA A 34 -10.64 0.64 -2.05
N ASN A 35 -9.77 1.15 -2.93
CA ASN A 35 -9.21 0.37 -4.02
C ASN A 35 -8.39 -0.83 -3.53
N TYR A 36 -7.65 -0.69 -2.45
CA TYR A 36 -6.91 -1.81 -1.85
C TYR A 36 -7.86 -2.94 -1.43
N TYR A 37 -8.99 -2.61 -0.78
CA TYR A 37 -10.00 -3.60 -0.38
C TYR A 37 -10.74 -4.19 -1.59
N ARG A 38 -10.96 -3.42 -2.64
CA ARG A 38 -11.46 -3.93 -3.92
C ARG A 38 -10.52 -4.97 -4.52
N LEU A 39 -9.22 -4.69 -4.54
CA LEU A 39 -8.22 -5.63 -5.06
C LEU A 39 -8.14 -6.91 -4.20
N LEU A 40 -8.20 -6.80 -2.86
CA LEU A 40 -8.27 -7.96 -1.99
C LEU A 40 -9.51 -8.81 -2.26
N ASP A 41 -10.67 -8.18 -2.37
CA ASP A 41 -11.95 -8.86 -2.64
C ASP A 41 -11.96 -9.53 -4.02
N PHE A 42 -11.36 -8.87 -5.01
CA PHE A 42 -11.22 -9.43 -6.36
C PHE A 42 -10.31 -10.65 -6.41
N ILE A 43 -9.12 -10.56 -5.80
CA ILE A 43 -8.08 -11.58 -5.99
C ILE A 43 -8.22 -12.80 -5.06
N LEU A 44 -8.81 -12.62 -3.86
CA LEU A 44 -8.97 -13.70 -2.88
C LEU A 44 -10.20 -14.56 -3.23
N ARG A 45 -10.14 -15.27 -4.36
CA ARG A 45 -11.18 -16.16 -4.84
C ARG A 45 -10.60 -17.52 -5.20
N GLU A 46 -11.42 -18.55 -5.08
CA GLU A 46 -11.04 -19.93 -5.37
C GLU A 46 -10.54 -20.13 -6.81
N GLU A 47 -11.12 -19.41 -7.78
CA GLU A 47 -10.72 -19.46 -9.18
C GLU A 47 -9.25 -19.07 -9.43
N TYR A 48 -8.60 -18.35 -8.50
CA TYR A 48 -7.21 -17.93 -8.60
C TYR A 48 -6.28 -18.71 -7.68
N ALA A 49 -6.80 -19.59 -6.81
CA ALA A 49 -6.06 -20.20 -5.72
C ALA A 49 -4.88 -21.06 -6.19
N ASP A 50 -4.99 -21.72 -7.34
CA ASP A 50 -3.94 -22.57 -7.91
C ASP A 50 -2.91 -21.81 -8.75
N SER A 51 -3.22 -20.56 -9.13
CA SER A 51 -2.42 -19.81 -10.10
C SER A 51 -1.69 -18.62 -9.48
N VAL A 52 -2.15 -18.12 -8.33
CA VAL A 52 -1.66 -16.89 -7.73
C VAL A 52 -1.37 -17.04 -6.25
N ARG A 53 -0.20 -16.58 -5.81
CA ARG A 53 0.13 -16.36 -4.40
C ARG A 53 0.14 -14.88 -4.10
N ILE A 54 -0.52 -14.48 -3.01
CA ILE A 54 -0.78 -13.09 -2.65
C ILE A 54 0.01 -12.68 -1.41
N GLY A 55 0.84 -11.65 -1.55
CA GLY A 55 1.42 -10.93 -0.43
C GLY A 55 0.52 -9.77 -0.03
N VAL A 56 -0.05 -9.84 1.17
CA VAL A 56 -0.88 -8.79 1.76
C VAL A 56 0.02 -7.83 2.53
N ALA A 57 0.47 -6.76 1.86
CA ALA A 57 1.43 -5.82 2.43
C ALA A 57 0.71 -4.71 3.22
N THR A 58 0.78 -4.78 4.55
CA THR A 58 0.15 -3.79 5.43
C THR A 58 0.66 -3.85 6.86
N HIS A 59 0.74 -2.68 7.53
CA HIS A 59 0.86 -2.55 8.98
C HIS A 59 -0.48 -2.19 9.64
N ASN A 60 -1.55 -1.99 8.87
CA ASN A 60 -2.88 -1.73 9.39
C ASN A 60 -3.55 -3.04 9.83
N LEU A 61 -3.82 -3.18 11.12
CA LEU A 61 -4.38 -4.40 11.68
C LEU A 61 -5.81 -4.70 11.19
N TYR A 62 -6.62 -3.68 10.90
CA TYR A 62 -7.95 -3.88 10.31
C TYR A 62 -7.83 -4.49 8.91
N THR A 63 -6.85 -4.01 8.12
CA THR A 63 -6.58 -4.56 6.78
C THR A 63 -6.10 -6.02 6.86
N ALA A 64 -5.17 -6.32 7.77
CA ALA A 64 -4.65 -7.67 7.95
C ALA A 64 -5.76 -8.64 8.41
N ALA A 65 -6.59 -8.21 9.37
CA ALA A 65 -7.71 -9.00 9.86
C ALA A 65 -8.75 -9.26 8.76
N MET A 66 -9.12 -8.23 7.99
CA MET A 66 -10.05 -8.38 6.87
C MET A 66 -9.53 -9.37 5.83
N ALA A 67 -8.25 -9.27 5.43
CA ALA A 67 -7.66 -10.19 4.45
C ALA A 67 -7.70 -11.62 4.97
N TYR A 68 -7.33 -11.83 6.25
CA TYR A 68 -7.37 -13.14 6.88
C TYR A 68 -8.80 -13.72 6.93
N GLU A 69 -9.77 -12.96 7.44
CA GLU A 69 -11.16 -13.43 7.55
C GLU A 69 -11.81 -13.67 6.18
N LEU A 70 -11.50 -12.83 5.19
CA LEU A 70 -11.97 -13.02 3.81
C LEU A 70 -11.39 -14.30 3.20
N GLY A 71 -10.08 -14.51 3.34
CA GLY A 71 -9.40 -15.71 2.87
C GLY A 71 -9.90 -16.98 3.56
N LYS A 72 -10.13 -16.90 4.87
CA LYS A 72 -10.70 -17.99 5.68
C LYS A 72 -12.12 -18.34 5.22
N LYS A 73 -12.99 -17.34 5.08
CA LYS A 73 -14.38 -17.51 4.64
C LYS A 73 -14.48 -18.15 3.25
N ARG A 74 -13.51 -17.85 2.38
CA ARG A 74 -13.46 -18.36 1.01
C ARG A 74 -12.63 -19.63 0.84
N GLY A 75 -12.01 -20.16 1.90
CA GLY A 75 -11.17 -21.36 1.84
C GLY A 75 -9.81 -21.17 1.15
N VAL A 76 -9.37 -19.92 0.95
CA VAL A 76 -8.18 -19.56 0.16
C VAL A 76 -7.02 -19.02 0.98
N LEU A 77 -6.97 -19.29 2.29
CA LEU A 77 -5.87 -18.84 3.15
C LEU A 77 -4.49 -19.33 2.66
N HIS A 78 -4.44 -20.50 2.02
CA HIS A 78 -3.19 -21.12 1.54
C HIS A 78 -2.49 -20.29 0.46
N MET A 79 -3.23 -19.44 -0.28
CA MET A 79 -2.65 -18.57 -1.31
C MET A 79 -2.11 -17.22 -0.76
N MET A 80 -2.26 -16.95 0.54
CA MET A 80 -1.89 -15.66 1.15
C MET A 80 -0.69 -15.77 2.08
N ASP A 81 0.17 -14.75 2.02
CA ASP A 81 1.14 -14.41 3.06
C ASP A 81 0.86 -12.99 3.58
N SER A 82 1.03 -12.76 4.88
CA SER A 82 1.14 -11.39 5.39
C SER A 82 2.50 -10.82 5.03
N GLU A 83 2.57 -9.55 4.64
CA GLU A 83 3.84 -8.86 4.41
C GLU A 83 3.92 -7.59 5.25
N MET A 84 5.05 -7.43 5.95
CA MET A 84 5.32 -6.27 6.79
C MET A 84 6.75 -5.81 6.59
N LEU A 85 7.03 -4.54 6.92
CA LEU A 85 8.38 -4.00 6.86
C LEU A 85 9.18 -4.47 8.08
N GLN A 86 10.36 -5.00 7.85
CA GLN A 86 11.26 -5.39 8.94
C GLN A 86 11.64 -4.18 9.79
N GLY A 87 11.72 -4.38 11.10
CA GLY A 87 12.09 -3.33 12.06
C GLY A 87 10.94 -2.41 12.49
N MET A 88 9.81 -2.44 11.81
CA MET A 88 8.64 -1.63 12.17
C MET A 88 7.67 -2.44 13.02
N SER A 89 7.39 -1.97 14.23
CA SER A 89 6.41 -2.56 15.16
C SER A 89 6.55 -4.10 15.36
N PRO A 90 7.61 -4.59 16.01
CA PRO A 90 7.85 -6.03 16.20
C PRO A 90 6.70 -6.77 16.90
N ALA A 91 6.00 -6.12 17.83
CA ALA A 91 4.85 -6.71 18.52
C ALA A 91 3.69 -7.01 17.55
N GLN A 92 3.41 -6.08 16.63
CA GLN A 92 2.40 -6.32 15.58
C GLN A 92 2.82 -7.47 14.64
N GLN A 93 4.09 -7.50 14.25
CA GLN A 93 4.63 -8.57 13.41
C GLN A 93 4.42 -9.92 14.06
N ALA A 94 4.75 -10.07 15.35
CA ALA A 94 4.56 -11.30 16.08
C ALA A 94 3.07 -11.70 16.17
N ALA A 95 2.18 -10.76 16.41
CA ALA A 95 0.75 -10.99 16.47
C ALA A 95 0.17 -11.43 15.12
N VAL A 96 0.49 -10.71 14.05
CA VAL A 96 0.03 -11.04 12.69
C VAL A 96 0.60 -12.39 12.24
N ARG A 97 1.88 -12.65 12.48
CA ARG A 97 2.49 -13.96 12.18
C ARG A 97 1.75 -15.11 12.83
N LYS A 98 1.34 -14.96 14.09
CA LYS A 98 0.58 -15.98 14.81
C LYS A 98 -0.78 -16.21 14.16
N VAL A 99 -1.49 -15.16 13.77
CA VAL A 99 -2.80 -15.25 13.11
C VAL A 99 -2.69 -15.92 11.74
N PHE A 100 -1.65 -15.61 10.98
CA PHE A 100 -1.41 -16.18 9.65
C PHE A 100 -0.68 -17.53 9.68
N ASP A 101 -0.61 -18.18 10.83
CA ASP A 101 0.01 -19.49 11.00
C ASP A 101 1.47 -19.54 10.48
N GLY A 102 2.25 -18.53 10.82
CA GLY A 102 3.65 -18.41 10.42
C GLY A 102 3.88 -17.87 9.00
N ARG A 103 2.85 -17.75 8.18
CA ARG A 103 2.96 -17.23 6.80
C ARG A 103 3.10 -15.71 6.81
N GLN A 104 4.33 -15.26 7.04
CA GLN A 104 4.69 -13.85 7.06
C GLN A 104 6.02 -13.63 6.37
N ILE A 105 6.07 -12.63 5.52
CA ILE A 105 7.28 -12.13 4.88
C ILE A 105 7.61 -10.78 5.52
N LEU A 106 8.83 -10.65 6.04
CA LEU A 106 9.38 -9.37 6.49
C LEU A 106 10.24 -8.80 5.36
N TYR A 107 9.76 -7.69 4.81
CA TYR A 107 10.45 -7.02 3.72
C TYR A 107 11.55 -6.08 4.24
N THR A 108 12.73 -6.17 3.64
CA THR A 108 13.85 -5.26 3.86
C THR A 108 14.55 -4.98 2.54
N PRO A 109 15.10 -3.79 2.29
CA PRO A 109 15.93 -3.56 1.13
C PRO A 109 17.21 -4.40 1.25
N VAL A 110 17.57 -5.08 0.14
CA VAL A 110 18.85 -5.77 0.00
C VAL A 110 19.52 -5.16 -1.23
N VAL A 111 20.61 -4.46 -1.02
CA VAL A 111 21.36 -3.77 -2.05
C VAL A 111 22.83 -4.14 -1.97
N HIS A 112 23.57 -3.98 -3.07
CA HIS A 112 25.03 -4.04 -3.04
C HIS A 112 25.60 -2.88 -2.22
N ALA A 113 26.79 -3.04 -1.65
CA ALA A 113 27.39 -2.00 -0.80
C ALA A 113 27.57 -0.67 -1.54
N ASP A 114 27.85 -0.72 -2.83
CA ASP A 114 28.04 0.47 -3.68
C ASP A 114 26.71 1.22 -3.97
N ASP A 115 25.56 0.57 -3.75
CA ASP A 115 24.21 1.11 -3.95
C ASP A 115 23.52 1.46 -2.62
N PHE A 116 24.28 1.67 -1.56
CA PHE A 116 23.72 1.90 -0.22
C PHE A 116 22.85 3.16 -0.12
N ASP A 117 23.13 4.18 -0.90
CA ASP A 117 22.32 5.40 -1.02
C ASP A 117 20.88 5.11 -1.49
N VAL A 118 20.71 4.11 -2.36
CA VAL A 118 19.37 3.63 -2.79
C VAL A 118 18.59 3.05 -1.60
N ALA A 119 19.26 2.30 -0.73
CA ALA A 119 18.63 1.77 0.48
C ALA A 119 18.26 2.90 1.46
N VAL A 120 19.10 3.91 1.62
CA VAL A 120 18.81 5.09 2.45
C VAL A 120 17.58 5.83 1.90
N SER A 121 17.55 6.11 0.61
CA SER A 121 16.41 6.75 -0.05
C SER A 121 15.11 5.97 0.12
N TYR A 122 15.18 4.65 0.04
CA TYR A 122 14.04 3.77 0.32
C TYR A 122 13.56 3.92 1.77
N LEU A 123 14.47 3.88 2.74
CA LEU A 123 14.13 3.99 4.17
C LEU A 123 13.51 5.35 4.51
N VAL A 124 14.04 6.44 3.96
CA VAL A 124 13.47 7.80 4.16
C VAL A 124 12.01 7.83 3.71
N ARG A 125 11.70 7.33 2.51
CA ARG A 125 10.30 7.26 2.02
C ARG A 125 9.40 6.41 2.92
N ARG A 126 9.92 5.33 3.50
CA ARG A 126 9.16 4.50 4.47
C ARG A 126 8.90 5.22 5.77
N LEU A 127 9.87 5.98 6.27
CA LEU A 127 9.68 6.79 7.47
C LEU A 127 8.64 7.90 7.27
N GLU A 128 8.71 8.61 6.15
CA GLU A 128 7.72 9.64 5.79
C GLU A 128 6.31 9.06 5.69
N GLU A 129 6.14 7.95 4.97
CA GLU A 129 4.87 7.24 4.87
C GLU A 129 4.34 6.85 6.25
N THR A 130 5.19 6.28 7.10
CA THR A 130 4.80 5.78 8.41
C THR A 130 4.43 6.90 9.37
N ALA A 131 5.12 8.03 9.29
CA ALA A 131 4.89 9.19 10.15
C ALA A 131 3.64 10.00 9.77
N ALA A 132 3.06 9.79 8.59
CA ALA A 132 1.89 10.52 8.14
C ALA A 132 0.69 10.32 9.10
N PRO A 133 0.06 11.38 9.62
CA PRO A 133 -0.97 11.30 10.67
C PRO A 133 -2.18 10.43 10.31
N GLN A 134 -2.48 10.33 9.03
CA GLN A 134 -3.60 9.54 8.51
C GLN A 134 -3.33 8.03 8.50
N ASN A 135 -2.10 7.59 8.80
CA ASN A 135 -1.74 6.18 8.80
C ASN A 135 -2.05 5.50 10.14
N PHE A 136 -2.15 4.17 10.10
CA PHE A 136 -2.56 3.36 11.24
C PHE A 136 -1.50 3.35 12.36
N LEU A 137 -0.22 3.31 12.03
CA LEU A 137 0.84 3.18 13.04
C LEU A 137 0.89 4.36 14.02
N PRO A 138 0.85 5.64 13.60
CA PRO A 138 0.73 6.76 14.53
C PRO A 138 -0.49 6.65 15.44
N ALA A 139 -1.64 6.25 14.91
CA ALA A 139 -2.86 6.09 15.69
C ALA A 139 -2.75 4.99 16.78
N LEU A 140 -1.97 3.94 16.52
CA LEU A 140 -1.75 2.87 17.48
C LEU A 140 -0.99 3.33 18.73
N PHE A 141 -0.08 4.29 18.57
CA PHE A 141 0.75 4.82 19.66
C PHE A 141 0.24 6.15 20.22
N ALA A 142 -0.75 6.76 19.58
CA ALA A 142 -1.31 8.02 20.04
C ALA A 142 -2.14 7.81 21.32
N PRO A 143 -2.04 8.76 22.29
CA PRO A 143 -2.81 8.66 23.52
C PRO A 143 -4.31 8.78 23.24
N LYS A 144 -5.09 7.91 23.88
CA LYS A 144 -6.54 8.04 23.92
C LYS A 144 -6.91 9.07 24.97
N THR A 145 -7.81 9.99 24.63
CA THR A 145 -8.41 10.96 25.54
C THR A 145 -9.92 10.70 25.71
N ALA A 146 -10.59 11.47 26.58
CA ALA A 146 -12.03 11.37 26.76
C ALA A 146 -12.81 11.66 25.46
N ASP A 147 -12.31 12.62 24.66
CA ASP A 147 -12.99 13.13 23.48
C ASP A 147 -12.44 12.55 22.15
N HIS A 148 -11.29 11.85 22.19
CA HIS A 148 -10.62 11.36 20.99
C HIS A 148 -10.01 9.98 21.19
N ASP A 149 -10.45 9.04 20.35
CA ASP A 149 -9.93 7.67 20.27
C ASP A 149 -9.35 7.41 18.87
N PRO A 150 -8.02 7.53 18.71
CA PRO A 150 -7.38 7.38 17.40
C PRO A 150 -7.66 6.05 16.70
N ILE A 151 -7.81 4.96 17.47
CA ILE A 151 -8.11 3.65 16.91
C ILE A 151 -9.55 3.58 16.38
N LYS A 152 -10.50 4.20 17.08
CA LYS A 152 -11.87 4.29 16.55
C LYS A 152 -11.98 5.14 15.29
N GLU A 153 -11.15 6.17 15.15
CA GLU A 153 -11.10 6.95 13.90
C GLU A 153 -10.54 6.08 12.75
N GLN A 154 -9.53 5.28 13.01
CA GLN A 154 -9.04 4.31 12.01
C GLN A 154 -10.08 3.24 11.67
N GLU A 155 -10.91 2.82 12.62
CA GLU A 155 -12.02 1.92 12.37
C GLU A 155 -13.07 2.56 11.43
N LYS A 156 -13.43 3.83 11.64
CA LYS A 156 -14.37 4.55 10.76
C LYS A 156 -13.83 4.63 9.32
N VAL A 157 -12.54 4.99 9.18
CA VAL A 157 -11.86 5.03 7.88
C VAL A 157 -11.88 3.65 7.19
N PHE A 158 -11.58 2.61 7.97
CA PHE A 158 -11.61 1.23 7.47
C PHE A 158 -13.02 0.84 6.98
N ARG A 159 -14.06 1.06 7.79
CA ARG A 159 -15.44 0.73 7.43
C ARG A 159 -15.88 1.47 6.18
N TRP A 160 -15.65 2.78 6.14
CA TRP A 160 -15.95 3.58 4.95
C TRP A 160 -15.28 3.01 3.69
N ALA A 161 -13.99 2.72 3.75
CA ALA A 161 -13.23 2.21 2.62
C ALA A 161 -13.70 0.82 2.15
N VAL A 162 -14.12 -0.05 3.09
CA VAL A 162 -14.71 -1.35 2.75
C VAL A 162 -16.07 -1.18 2.08
N ASP A 163 -16.91 -0.30 2.61
CA ASP A 163 -18.28 -0.09 2.09
C ASP A 163 -18.25 0.53 0.68
N ASN A 164 -17.31 1.46 0.44
CA ASN A 164 -17.19 2.19 -0.84
C ASN A 164 -16.18 1.56 -1.83
N ARG A 165 -15.68 0.36 -1.58
CA ARG A 165 -14.61 -0.26 -2.41
C ARG A 165 -14.99 -0.47 -3.88
N TRP A 166 -16.26 -0.52 -4.22
CA TRP A 166 -16.75 -0.67 -5.59
C TRP A 166 -17.11 0.66 -6.26
N ASP A 167 -17.17 1.76 -5.50
CA ASP A 167 -17.61 3.07 -5.98
C ASP A 167 -16.44 3.97 -6.41
N VAL A 168 -15.19 3.60 -6.05
CA VAL A 168 -14.01 4.36 -6.46
C VAL A 168 -13.66 4.11 -7.93
N HIS A 169 -13.07 5.12 -8.56
CA HIS A 169 -12.64 5.05 -9.95
C HIS A 169 -11.81 3.79 -10.23
N ASN A 170 -12.07 3.12 -11.34
CA ASN A 170 -11.49 1.81 -11.69
C ASN A 170 -10.57 1.84 -12.92
N GLY A 171 -10.50 2.94 -13.64
CA GLY A 171 -9.65 3.09 -14.80
C GLY A 171 -8.26 3.65 -14.46
N PRO A 172 -7.33 3.68 -15.40
CA PRO A 172 -6.08 4.38 -15.24
C PRO A 172 -6.33 5.90 -15.22
N ASN A 173 -5.74 6.58 -14.23
CA ASN A 173 -5.80 8.05 -14.16
C ASN A 173 -4.88 8.72 -15.18
N ARG A 174 -3.87 8.00 -15.67
CA ARG A 174 -2.92 8.46 -16.67
C ARG A 174 -2.71 7.38 -17.73
N THR A 175 -2.92 7.73 -18.99
CA THR A 175 -2.84 6.81 -20.15
C THR A 175 -1.70 7.15 -21.11
N GLN A 176 -0.97 8.24 -20.87
CA GLN A 176 0.13 8.68 -21.72
C GLN A 176 1.27 7.64 -21.77
N ASN A 177 1.94 7.58 -22.91
CA ASN A 177 3.16 6.79 -23.09
C ASN A 177 4.40 7.66 -22.82
N ARG A 178 5.03 7.46 -21.67
CA ARG A 178 6.22 8.22 -21.26
C ARG A 178 7.40 8.12 -22.25
N ASN A 179 7.51 7.03 -22.97
CA ASN A 179 8.58 6.84 -23.94
C ASN A 179 8.41 7.74 -25.18
N ASP A 180 7.15 7.95 -25.61
CA ASP A 180 6.85 8.84 -26.73
C ASP A 180 7.10 10.31 -26.39
N GLU A 181 6.85 10.70 -25.13
CA GLU A 181 7.06 12.08 -24.66
C GLU A 181 8.55 12.39 -24.45
N GLN A 182 9.33 11.47 -23.92
CA GLN A 182 10.77 11.65 -23.78
C GLN A 182 11.44 11.84 -25.18
N GLY A 183 10.99 11.12 -26.19
CA GLY A 183 11.42 11.30 -27.57
C GLY A 183 11.08 12.69 -28.14
N ARG A 184 9.96 13.28 -27.77
CA ARG A 184 9.56 14.64 -28.19
C ARG A 184 10.38 15.74 -27.50
N GLN A 185 10.67 15.61 -26.19
CA GLN A 185 11.52 16.57 -25.46
C GLN A 185 12.94 16.60 -26.01
N VAL A 186 13.55 15.45 -26.23
CA VAL A 186 14.89 15.35 -26.81
C VAL A 186 14.96 15.96 -28.22
N ALA A 187 13.88 15.81 -29.01
CA ALA A 187 13.81 16.45 -30.34
C ALA A 187 13.63 17.96 -30.26
N ALA A 188 12.93 18.50 -29.27
CA ALA A 188 12.78 19.94 -29.07
C ALA A 188 14.07 20.60 -28.59
N ASP A 189 14.79 19.96 -27.64
CA ASP A 189 16.07 20.44 -27.11
C ASP A 189 17.21 20.36 -28.14
N SER A 190 17.11 19.45 -29.11
CA SER A 190 18.09 19.34 -30.20
C SER A 190 17.83 20.29 -31.37
N ALA A 191 16.70 20.97 -31.40
CA ALA A 191 16.33 21.97 -32.42
C ALA A 191 16.58 23.43 -31.97
N ALA A 192 17.05 23.65 -30.71
CA ALA A 192 17.43 24.93 -30.14
C ALA A 192 18.97 25.08 -30.12
#